data_6beabfe9f0a79892cc76855129ccf6ca
#
_entry.id   6beabfe9f0a79892cc76855129ccf6ca
#
_cell.length_a   1.000
_cell.length_b   1.000
_cell.length_c   1.000
_cell.angle_alpha   90.00
_cell.angle_beta   90.00
_cell.angle_gamma   90.00
#
_symmetry.space_group_name_H-M   'P 1'
#
loop_
_entity.id
_entity.type
_entity.pdbx_description
1 polymer ?
#
loop_
_entity_poly.entity_id
_entity_poly.type
_entity_poly.pdbx_seq_one_letter_code
_entity_poly.pdbx_strand_id
1 'polypeptide(L)'
;PLPAPSAASSRAGDVESDRLADLLLLPQGPDWSGGLADTWQPGEHAARRALDDFVGDELGDYERSRDEPAAGSTSLLSPRLRWGELSPFAVWHAVAGEPGAGTFLSELGWREFAWHTLFRFPELATRNLRPEFDLFPWGPPEDPAVHAWQRGRTGIPLVDAGMRELWRTGHMHNRVRMVTASFLVKNLLVDWRVGEKWFWDTLVDADAASNPFNWQWAAGSGADAAPYFRIFNPLLQQKRFDPQGLYTSRWAPDSGADPIVDIAESRRAALDALQEMKRAAAAQDAASSTA
;
A
#
# COMPACT_ATOMS: atom_id res chain seq x y z
N PRO A 1 -11.84 -12.16 -19.16
CA PRO A 1 -10.38 -12.47 -19.11
C PRO A 1 -10.02 -13.51 -20.14
N LEU A 2 -8.76 -13.51 -20.58
CA LEU A 2 -8.23 -14.54 -21.43
C LEU A 2 -8.26 -15.89 -20.68
N PRO A 3 -8.36 -17.04 -21.39
CA PRO A 3 -8.29 -18.34 -20.75
C PRO A 3 -6.95 -18.51 -20.02
N ALA A 4 -6.94 -19.33 -18.96
CA ALA A 4 -5.71 -19.68 -18.28
C ALA A 4 -4.72 -20.30 -19.28
N PRO A 5 -3.41 -19.96 -19.23
CA PRO A 5 -2.43 -20.56 -20.13
C PRO A 5 -2.35 -22.07 -19.90
N SER A 6 -2.25 -22.82 -20.99
CA SER A 6 -1.96 -24.25 -20.92
C SER A 6 -0.53 -24.46 -20.42
N ALA A 7 -0.30 -25.60 -19.76
CA ALA A 7 1.05 -25.96 -19.31
C ALA A 7 2.03 -25.98 -20.50
N ALA A 8 3.14 -25.24 -20.37
CA ALA A 8 4.21 -25.26 -21.34
C ALA A 8 4.98 -26.59 -21.23
N SER A 9 5.24 -27.25 -22.36
CA SER A 9 6.18 -28.37 -22.39
C SER A 9 7.61 -27.81 -22.31
N SER A 10 8.33 -28.08 -21.23
CA SER A 10 9.77 -27.78 -21.18
C SER A 10 10.57 -28.96 -21.73
N ARG A 11 11.54 -28.72 -22.63
CA ARG A 11 12.63 -29.63 -22.84
C ARG A 11 13.67 -29.37 -21.75
N ALA A 12 13.83 -30.32 -20.83
CA ALA A 12 14.96 -30.32 -19.94
C ALA A 12 16.24 -30.52 -20.79
N GLY A 13 17.03 -29.49 -20.95
CA GLY A 13 18.41 -29.59 -21.45
C GLY A 13 19.33 -29.35 -20.27
N ASP A 14 20.45 -30.06 -20.19
CA ASP A 14 21.52 -29.72 -19.25
C ASP A 14 22.16 -28.41 -19.69
N VAL A 15 21.62 -27.31 -19.16
CA VAL A 15 22.23 -25.98 -19.31
C VAL A 15 22.99 -25.71 -18.02
N GLU A 16 24.31 -25.56 -18.11
CA GLU A 16 25.11 -25.05 -16.99
C GLU A 16 24.57 -23.69 -16.59
N SER A 17 24.23 -23.54 -15.31
CA SER A 17 23.70 -22.31 -14.74
C SER A 17 24.38 -22.05 -13.41
N ASP A 18 24.65 -20.78 -13.12
CA ASP A 18 25.14 -20.36 -11.81
C ASP A 18 24.09 -20.64 -10.73
N ARG A 19 24.56 -20.99 -9.52
CA ARG A 19 23.67 -21.11 -8.37
C ARG A 19 23.23 -19.69 -7.94
N LEU A 20 21.99 -19.52 -7.51
CA LEU A 20 21.46 -18.25 -7.06
C LEU A 20 22.35 -17.58 -5.99
N ALA A 21 22.91 -18.35 -5.09
CA ALA A 21 23.82 -17.86 -4.04
C ALA A 21 25.13 -17.25 -4.61
N ASP A 22 25.60 -17.73 -5.75
CA ASP A 22 26.85 -17.26 -6.37
C ASP A 22 26.66 -15.90 -7.08
N LEU A 23 25.40 -15.48 -7.31
CA LEU A 23 25.07 -14.18 -7.89
C LEU A 23 25.20 -13.00 -6.89
N LEU A 24 25.45 -13.28 -5.62
CA LEU A 24 25.66 -12.27 -4.54
C LEU A 24 24.58 -11.18 -4.48
N LEU A 25 23.32 -11.55 -4.71
CA LEU A 25 22.18 -10.61 -4.76
C LEU A 25 21.68 -10.18 -3.39
N LEU A 26 22.08 -10.90 -2.32
CA LEU A 26 21.66 -10.57 -0.96
C LEU A 26 22.53 -9.47 -0.36
N PRO A 27 21.95 -8.57 0.47
CA PRO A 27 22.72 -7.54 1.15
C PRO A 27 23.71 -8.17 2.14
N GLN A 28 24.93 -7.63 2.22
CA GLN A 28 26.00 -8.22 3.04
C GLN A 28 26.51 -7.32 4.16
N GLY A 29 26.15 -6.05 4.17
CA GLY A 29 26.62 -5.19 5.23
C GLY A 29 25.90 -3.85 5.35
N PRO A 30 24.90 -3.75 6.23
CA PRO A 30 24.29 -4.81 7.04
C PRO A 30 23.32 -5.69 6.23
N ASP A 31 23.17 -6.94 6.64
CA ASP A 31 22.09 -7.79 6.13
C ASP A 31 20.78 -7.44 6.86
N TRP A 32 19.88 -6.78 6.12
CA TRP A 32 18.55 -6.40 6.58
C TRP A 32 17.46 -7.36 6.07
N SER A 33 17.81 -8.37 5.30
CA SER A 33 16.84 -9.22 4.57
C SER A 33 16.24 -10.35 5.40
N GLY A 34 16.75 -10.65 6.61
CA GLY A 34 16.34 -11.80 7.40
C GLY A 34 14.83 -11.86 7.66
N GLY A 35 14.20 -10.74 7.99
CA GLY A 35 12.75 -10.70 8.20
C GLY A 35 11.94 -10.97 6.92
N LEU A 36 12.45 -10.60 5.75
CA LEU A 36 11.84 -10.92 4.46
C LEU A 36 11.95 -12.41 4.17
N ALA A 37 13.13 -13.00 4.38
CA ALA A 37 13.39 -14.42 4.17
C ALA A 37 12.54 -15.31 5.10
N ASP A 38 12.33 -14.89 6.34
CA ASP A 38 11.46 -15.56 7.30
C ASP A 38 9.97 -15.51 6.90
N THR A 39 9.57 -14.46 6.18
CA THR A 39 8.16 -14.21 5.84
C THR A 39 7.77 -14.79 4.49
N TRP A 40 8.66 -14.72 3.49
CA TRP A 40 8.32 -15.02 2.11
C TRP A 40 9.08 -16.22 1.57
N GLN A 41 8.36 -17.12 0.94
CA GLN A 41 8.91 -18.21 0.15
C GLN A 41 8.69 -17.91 -1.34
N PRO A 42 9.70 -17.42 -2.09
CA PRO A 42 9.54 -17.09 -3.50
C PRO A 42 9.33 -18.32 -4.38
N GLY A 43 8.80 -18.08 -5.57
CA GLY A 43 8.65 -19.06 -6.62
C GLY A 43 7.22 -19.52 -6.88
N GLU A 44 6.97 -19.94 -8.11
CA GLU A 44 5.64 -20.28 -8.64
C GLU A 44 4.94 -21.38 -7.83
N HIS A 45 5.67 -22.40 -7.35
CA HIS A 45 5.07 -23.46 -6.53
C HIS A 45 4.53 -22.95 -5.19
N ALA A 46 5.27 -22.05 -4.54
CA ALA A 46 4.82 -21.44 -3.30
C ALA A 46 3.63 -20.49 -3.55
N ALA A 47 3.67 -19.76 -4.66
CA ALA A 47 2.60 -18.88 -5.06
C ALA A 47 1.30 -19.63 -5.37
N ARG A 48 1.38 -20.79 -6.05
CA ARG A 48 0.21 -21.65 -6.31
C ARG A 48 -0.39 -22.20 -5.02
N ARG A 49 0.45 -22.72 -4.10
CA ARG A 49 -0.06 -23.15 -2.78
C ARG A 49 -0.76 -22.02 -2.04
N ALA A 50 -0.18 -20.82 -2.01
CA ALA A 50 -0.82 -19.67 -1.37
C ALA A 50 -2.17 -19.31 -2.00
N LEU A 51 -2.32 -19.48 -3.31
CA LEU A 51 -3.61 -19.30 -3.99
C LEU A 51 -4.61 -20.39 -3.60
N ASP A 52 -4.18 -21.65 -3.59
CA ASP A 52 -5.02 -22.79 -3.25
C ASP A 52 -5.50 -22.70 -1.79
N ASP A 53 -4.60 -22.38 -0.86
CA ASP A 53 -4.89 -22.16 0.57
C ASP A 53 -5.90 -21.00 0.74
N PHE A 54 -5.69 -19.88 0.05
CA PHE A 54 -6.61 -18.74 0.11
C PHE A 54 -8.01 -19.09 -0.41
N VAL A 55 -8.09 -19.81 -1.52
CA VAL A 55 -9.39 -20.22 -2.11
C VAL A 55 -10.11 -21.20 -1.20
N GLY A 56 -9.36 -22.16 -0.60
CA GLY A 56 -9.94 -23.19 0.28
C GLY A 56 -10.37 -22.67 1.64
N ASP A 57 -9.58 -21.82 2.25
CA ASP A 57 -9.73 -21.51 3.68
C ASP A 57 -10.27 -20.09 3.96
N GLU A 58 -9.89 -19.08 3.13
CA GLU A 58 -10.08 -17.66 3.48
C GLU A 58 -11.11 -16.93 2.61
N LEU A 59 -11.26 -17.34 1.34
CA LEU A 59 -12.08 -16.63 0.35
C LEU A 59 -13.52 -16.45 0.78
N GLY A 60 -14.11 -17.48 1.41
CA GLY A 60 -15.50 -17.46 1.86
C GLY A 60 -15.81 -16.37 2.90
N ASP A 61 -14.83 -16.02 3.72
CA ASP A 61 -14.94 -15.00 4.77
C ASP A 61 -14.26 -13.67 4.40
N TYR A 62 -13.62 -13.61 3.24
CA TYR A 62 -12.80 -12.47 2.81
C TYR A 62 -13.53 -11.13 2.90
N GLU A 63 -14.75 -11.03 2.38
CA GLU A 63 -15.51 -9.79 2.40
C GLU A 63 -15.74 -9.25 3.83
N ARG A 64 -15.94 -10.14 4.79
CA ARG A 64 -16.25 -9.79 6.17
C ARG A 64 -15.00 -9.42 6.98
N SER A 65 -13.90 -10.15 6.77
CA SER A 65 -12.70 -10.11 7.62
C SER A 65 -11.51 -9.37 7.00
N ARG A 66 -11.57 -9.05 5.71
CA ARG A 66 -10.46 -8.40 4.99
C ARG A 66 -9.98 -7.07 5.56
N ASP A 67 -10.79 -6.41 6.37
CA ASP A 67 -10.46 -5.13 6.98
C ASP A 67 -9.81 -5.27 8.36
N GLU A 68 -9.77 -6.48 8.93
CA GLU A 68 -9.23 -6.76 10.26
C GLU A 68 -7.77 -7.22 10.16
N PRO A 69 -6.77 -6.37 10.52
CA PRO A 69 -5.36 -6.68 10.28
C PRO A 69 -4.85 -7.89 11.07
N ALA A 70 -5.51 -8.24 12.19
CA ALA A 70 -5.15 -9.39 13.01
C ALA A 70 -5.79 -10.71 12.55
N ALA A 71 -6.79 -10.68 11.66
CA ALA A 71 -7.56 -11.86 11.29
C ALA A 71 -6.77 -12.85 10.39
N GLY A 72 -5.74 -12.37 9.68
CA GLY A 72 -4.95 -13.20 8.76
C GLY A 72 -5.69 -13.63 7.50
N SER A 73 -6.86 -13.07 7.22
CA SER A 73 -7.78 -13.46 6.13
C SER A 73 -7.52 -12.77 4.79
N THR A 74 -6.33 -12.23 4.58
CA THR A 74 -5.93 -11.64 3.30
C THR A 74 -5.11 -12.63 2.48
N SER A 75 -5.26 -12.58 1.16
CA SER A 75 -4.64 -13.58 0.26
C SER A 75 -3.12 -13.58 0.23
N LEU A 76 -2.46 -12.49 0.61
CA LEU A 76 -1.02 -12.27 0.47
C LEU A 76 -0.49 -12.54 -0.96
N LEU A 77 -1.35 -12.40 -1.98
CA LEU A 77 -1.01 -12.66 -3.38
C LEU A 77 -0.40 -11.44 -4.09
N SER A 78 -0.42 -10.25 -3.48
CA SER A 78 0.10 -9.04 -4.12
C SER A 78 1.58 -9.15 -4.54
N PRO A 79 2.51 -9.71 -3.74
CA PRO A 79 3.89 -9.94 -4.19
C PRO A 79 3.97 -10.95 -5.33
N ARG A 80 3.13 -11.99 -5.30
CA ARG A 80 3.08 -13.03 -6.34
C ARG A 80 2.68 -12.46 -7.70
N LEU A 81 1.69 -11.57 -7.67
CA LEU A 81 1.22 -10.83 -8.86
C LEU A 81 2.25 -9.78 -9.31
N ARG A 82 2.93 -9.12 -8.35
CA ARG A 82 3.95 -8.11 -8.65
C ARG A 82 5.15 -8.71 -9.40
N TRP A 83 5.62 -9.87 -8.94
CA TRP A 83 6.80 -10.52 -9.49
C TRP A 83 6.49 -11.52 -10.61
N GLY A 84 5.20 -11.67 -10.97
CA GLY A 84 4.78 -12.56 -12.05
C GLY A 84 4.85 -14.04 -11.69
N GLU A 85 4.94 -14.40 -10.42
CA GLU A 85 4.84 -15.79 -9.95
C GLU A 85 3.43 -16.35 -10.19
N LEU A 86 2.42 -15.47 -10.22
CA LEU A 86 1.05 -15.76 -10.63
C LEU A 86 0.57 -14.77 -11.68
N SER A 87 -0.12 -15.25 -12.68
CA SER A 87 -0.85 -14.42 -13.62
C SER A 87 -2.17 -13.95 -13.00
N PRO A 88 -2.60 -12.67 -13.17
CA PRO A 88 -3.93 -12.22 -12.73
C PRO A 88 -5.05 -13.04 -13.39
N PHE A 89 -4.86 -13.54 -14.61
CA PHE A 89 -5.82 -14.42 -15.27
C PHE A 89 -5.94 -15.79 -14.57
N ALA A 90 -4.82 -16.36 -14.12
CA ALA A 90 -4.84 -17.62 -13.36
C ALA A 90 -5.57 -17.43 -12.03
N VAL A 91 -5.29 -16.34 -11.31
CA VAL A 91 -5.98 -15.99 -10.06
C VAL A 91 -7.48 -15.79 -10.31
N TRP A 92 -7.84 -15.03 -11.36
CA TRP A 92 -9.24 -14.83 -11.72
C TRP A 92 -9.98 -16.15 -11.93
N HIS A 93 -9.41 -17.06 -12.72
CA HIS A 93 -10.04 -18.34 -13.02
C HIS A 93 -10.11 -19.28 -11.83
N ALA A 94 -9.16 -19.23 -10.92
CA ALA A 94 -9.21 -20.02 -9.68
C ALA A 94 -10.32 -19.56 -8.73
N VAL A 95 -10.63 -18.25 -8.74
CA VAL A 95 -11.57 -17.61 -7.80
C VAL A 95 -12.98 -17.46 -8.40
N ALA A 96 -13.10 -17.28 -9.73
CA ALA A 96 -14.36 -16.99 -10.37
C ALA A 96 -15.34 -18.16 -10.24
N GLY A 97 -16.49 -17.89 -9.63
CA GLY A 97 -17.53 -18.90 -9.36
C GLY A 97 -17.51 -19.45 -7.94
N GLU A 98 -16.45 -19.18 -7.17
CA GLU A 98 -16.38 -19.57 -5.77
C GLU A 98 -17.24 -18.66 -4.88
N PRO A 99 -17.83 -19.18 -3.79
CA PRO A 99 -18.52 -18.36 -2.81
C PRO A 99 -17.59 -17.29 -2.22
N GLY A 100 -18.10 -16.05 -2.10
CA GLY A 100 -17.30 -14.94 -1.56
C GLY A 100 -16.35 -14.24 -2.54
N ALA A 101 -16.24 -14.74 -3.79
CA ALA A 101 -15.31 -14.22 -4.80
C ALA A 101 -15.52 -12.74 -5.18
N GLY A 102 -16.74 -12.21 -5.09
CA GLY A 102 -17.11 -10.91 -5.66
C GLY A 102 -16.22 -9.74 -5.21
N THR A 103 -16.02 -9.62 -3.90
CA THR A 103 -15.18 -8.57 -3.32
C THR A 103 -13.71 -8.74 -3.71
N PHE A 104 -13.18 -9.97 -3.68
CA PHE A 104 -11.79 -10.22 -4.08
C PHE A 104 -11.54 -9.94 -5.57
N LEU A 105 -12.47 -10.33 -6.44
CA LEU A 105 -12.39 -10.03 -7.88
C LEU A 105 -12.44 -8.51 -8.14
N SER A 106 -13.17 -7.75 -7.33
CA SER A 106 -13.16 -6.29 -7.41
C SER A 106 -11.79 -5.72 -7.05
N GLU A 107 -11.09 -6.28 -6.07
CA GLU A 107 -9.72 -5.85 -5.73
C GLU A 107 -8.73 -6.15 -6.87
N LEU A 108 -8.87 -7.30 -7.52
CA LEU A 108 -8.09 -7.62 -8.71
C LEU A 108 -8.41 -6.63 -9.86
N GLY A 109 -9.68 -6.22 -9.98
CA GLY A 109 -10.11 -5.17 -10.92
C GLY A 109 -9.49 -3.80 -10.60
N TRP A 110 -9.38 -3.41 -9.34
CA TRP A 110 -8.70 -2.18 -8.92
C TRP A 110 -7.21 -2.19 -9.30
N ARG A 111 -6.53 -3.33 -9.18
CA ARG A 111 -5.16 -3.48 -9.65
C ARG A 111 -5.05 -3.19 -11.15
N GLU A 112 -5.91 -3.80 -11.96
CA GLU A 112 -5.94 -3.57 -13.41
C GLU A 112 -6.27 -2.11 -13.75
N PHE A 113 -7.18 -1.50 -13.02
CA PHE A 113 -7.50 -0.07 -13.19
C PHE A 113 -6.30 0.83 -12.90
N ALA A 114 -5.50 0.52 -11.88
CA ALA A 114 -4.26 1.25 -11.61
C ALA A 114 -3.27 1.15 -12.79
N TRP A 115 -3.11 -0.05 -13.40
CA TRP A 115 -2.27 -0.23 -14.58
C TRP A 115 -2.80 0.51 -15.80
N HIS A 116 -4.12 0.54 -16.03
CA HIS A 116 -4.73 1.38 -17.07
C HIS A 116 -4.50 2.87 -16.83
N THR A 117 -4.55 3.29 -15.57
CA THR A 117 -4.26 4.67 -15.18
C THR A 117 -2.80 5.03 -15.48
N LEU A 118 -1.85 4.16 -15.10
CA LEU A 118 -0.43 4.36 -15.42
C LEU A 118 -0.19 4.42 -16.93
N PHE A 119 -0.83 3.53 -17.71
CA PHE A 119 -0.72 3.55 -19.17
C PHE A 119 -1.21 4.88 -19.77
N ARG A 120 -2.27 5.45 -19.22
CA ARG A 120 -2.83 6.73 -19.67
C ARG A 120 -2.02 7.93 -19.16
N PHE A 121 -1.46 7.81 -17.96
CA PHE A 121 -0.69 8.84 -17.26
C PHE A 121 0.67 8.29 -16.84
N PRO A 122 1.66 8.20 -17.73
CA PRO A 122 2.97 7.58 -17.45
C PRO A 122 3.74 8.25 -16.30
N GLU A 123 3.42 9.49 -15.99
CA GLU A 123 4.03 10.28 -14.92
C GLU A 123 3.32 10.12 -13.56
N LEU A 124 2.50 9.06 -13.41
CA LEU A 124 1.67 8.80 -12.23
C LEU A 124 2.46 8.87 -10.91
N ALA A 125 3.72 8.46 -10.88
CA ALA A 125 4.56 8.49 -9.69
C ALA A 125 5.11 9.88 -9.34
N THR A 126 5.02 10.85 -10.26
CA THR A 126 5.68 12.15 -10.10
C THR A 126 4.74 13.35 -10.22
N ARG A 127 3.59 13.19 -10.88
CA ARG A 127 2.62 14.26 -11.11
C ARG A 127 1.27 13.92 -10.51
N ASN A 128 0.62 14.94 -9.95
CA ASN A 128 -0.76 14.80 -9.47
C ASN A 128 -1.72 14.59 -10.65
N LEU A 129 -2.63 13.61 -10.57
CA LEU A 129 -3.72 13.46 -11.53
C LEU A 129 -4.67 14.65 -11.50
N ARG A 130 -4.81 15.29 -10.35
CA ARG A 130 -5.53 16.54 -10.14
C ARG A 130 -4.51 17.65 -9.91
N PRO A 131 -4.22 18.47 -10.95
CA PRO A 131 -3.12 19.45 -10.93
C PRO A 131 -3.24 20.50 -9.81
N GLU A 132 -4.45 20.83 -9.35
CA GLU A 132 -4.66 21.77 -8.26
C GLU A 132 -3.93 21.37 -6.98
N PHE A 133 -3.60 20.08 -6.79
CA PHE A 133 -2.81 19.61 -5.65
C PHE A 133 -1.32 19.98 -5.72
N ASP A 134 -0.85 20.51 -6.83
CA ASP A 134 0.49 21.13 -6.92
C ASP A 134 0.54 22.44 -6.08
N LEU A 135 -0.62 23.02 -5.77
CA LEU A 135 -0.77 24.21 -4.92
C LEU A 135 -1.03 23.87 -3.45
N PHE A 136 -1.08 22.58 -3.09
CA PHE A 136 -1.31 22.21 -1.70
C PHE A 136 -0.06 22.58 -0.87
N PRO A 137 -0.23 23.24 0.30
CA PRO A 137 0.89 23.71 1.10
C PRO A 137 1.53 22.56 1.90
N TRP A 138 2.28 21.71 1.20
CA TRP A 138 3.03 20.61 1.82
C TRP A 138 4.13 21.13 2.74
N GLY A 139 4.32 20.46 3.88
CA GLY A 139 5.45 20.66 4.78
C GLY A 139 6.77 20.16 4.19
N PRO A 140 7.89 20.45 4.85
CA PRO A 140 9.21 20.04 4.39
C PRO A 140 9.38 18.51 4.42
N PRO A 141 9.99 17.90 3.39
CA PRO A 141 10.17 16.46 3.32
C PRO A 141 11.18 15.92 4.34
N GLU A 142 12.07 16.77 4.87
CA GLU A 142 13.08 16.42 5.88
C GLU A 142 12.59 16.65 7.32
N ASP A 143 11.28 16.85 7.53
CA ASP A 143 10.72 17.02 8.88
C ASP A 143 11.08 15.82 9.76
N PRO A 144 11.55 16.01 11.00
CA PRO A 144 11.81 14.92 11.94
C PRO A 144 10.63 13.97 12.15
N ALA A 145 9.40 14.45 11.97
CA ALA A 145 8.18 13.63 12.02
C ALA A 145 8.13 12.57 10.89
N VAL A 146 8.74 12.83 9.73
CA VAL A 146 8.88 11.83 8.65
C VAL A 146 9.74 10.66 9.12
N HIS A 147 10.88 10.93 9.78
CA HIS A 147 11.72 9.87 10.33
C HIS A 147 11.05 9.11 11.47
N ALA A 148 10.25 9.80 12.30
CA ALA A 148 9.45 9.14 13.33
C ALA A 148 8.41 8.19 12.70
N TRP A 149 7.74 8.64 11.64
CA TRP A 149 6.80 7.82 10.86
C TRP A 149 7.49 6.61 10.23
N GLN A 150 8.60 6.80 9.51
CA GLN A 150 9.37 5.72 8.88
C GLN A 150 9.81 4.64 9.88
N ARG A 151 10.12 5.03 11.12
CA ARG A 151 10.58 4.11 12.18
C ARG A 151 9.46 3.55 13.04
N GLY A 152 8.19 3.88 12.77
CA GLY A 152 7.06 3.50 13.61
C GLY A 152 7.21 3.99 15.05
N ARG A 153 7.50 5.29 15.22
CA ARG A 153 7.69 5.98 16.51
C ARG A 153 6.89 7.28 16.57
N THR A 154 5.67 7.24 16.06
CA THR A 154 4.76 8.41 16.03
C THR A 154 3.98 8.56 17.33
N GLY A 155 3.97 7.57 18.20
CA GLY A 155 3.10 7.49 19.37
C GLY A 155 1.65 7.15 19.02
N ILE A 156 1.37 6.79 17.77
CA ILE A 156 0.05 6.34 17.31
C ILE A 156 0.14 4.82 17.04
N PRO A 157 -0.42 3.98 17.92
CA PRO A 157 -0.13 2.53 17.90
C PRO A 157 -0.39 1.84 16.56
N LEU A 158 -1.50 2.15 15.88
CA LEU A 158 -1.82 1.52 14.59
C LEU A 158 -0.86 1.94 13.47
N VAL A 159 -0.41 3.20 13.47
CA VAL A 159 0.59 3.70 12.52
C VAL A 159 1.94 3.06 12.79
N ASP A 160 2.36 3.05 14.06
CA ASP A 160 3.65 2.48 14.47
C ASP A 160 3.71 0.98 14.19
N ALA A 161 2.64 0.25 14.47
CA ALA A 161 2.53 -1.17 14.16
C ALA A 161 2.67 -1.44 12.66
N GLY A 162 1.97 -0.67 11.82
CA GLY A 162 2.07 -0.81 10.37
C GLY A 162 3.46 -0.57 9.82
N MET A 163 4.14 0.48 10.28
CA MET A 163 5.48 0.81 9.82
C MET A 163 6.53 -0.20 10.30
N ARG A 164 6.36 -0.81 11.47
CA ARG A 164 7.25 -1.86 11.97
C ARG A 164 6.99 -3.21 11.30
N GLU A 165 5.73 -3.57 11.02
CA GLU A 165 5.40 -4.72 10.17
C GLU A 165 6.07 -4.57 8.81
N LEU A 166 5.89 -3.42 8.16
CA LEU A 166 6.50 -3.10 6.87
C LEU A 166 8.02 -3.32 6.90
N TRP A 167 8.70 -2.74 7.86
CA TRP A 167 10.16 -2.85 7.96
C TRP A 167 10.63 -4.29 8.19
N ARG A 168 9.88 -5.06 8.98
CA ARG A 168 10.25 -6.45 9.31
C ARG A 168 9.96 -7.42 8.18
N THR A 169 8.82 -7.25 7.50
CA THR A 169 8.28 -8.28 6.60
C THR A 169 8.22 -7.85 5.13
N GLY A 170 8.42 -6.56 4.85
CA GLY A 170 8.15 -6.00 3.52
C GLY A 170 6.67 -5.97 3.16
N HIS A 171 5.77 -6.17 4.14
CA HIS A 171 4.33 -6.16 3.95
C HIS A 171 3.65 -5.23 4.96
N MET A 172 2.50 -4.72 4.60
CA MET A 172 1.59 -4.02 5.48
C MET A 172 0.17 -4.31 5.04
N HIS A 173 -0.69 -4.66 5.98
CA HIS A 173 -2.10 -4.90 5.70
C HIS A 173 -2.78 -3.69 5.03
N ASN A 174 -3.63 -3.90 4.01
CA ASN A 174 -4.22 -2.81 3.21
C ASN A 174 -4.90 -1.72 4.06
N ARG A 175 -5.71 -2.09 5.05
CA ARG A 175 -6.36 -1.13 5.95
C ARG A 175 -5.34 -0.26 6.68
N VAL A 176 -4.24 -0.83 7.08
CA VAL A 176 -3.15 -0.12 7.78
C VAL A 176 -2.40 0.79 6.81
N ARG A 177 -2.14 0.36 5.56
CA ARG A 177 -1.56 1.24 4.51
C ARG A 177 -2.39 2.51 4.33
N MET A 178 -3.71 2.40 4.28
CA MET A 178 -4.60 3.55 4.16
C MET A 178 -4.48 4.51 5.34
N VAL A 179 -4.35 3.99 6.56
CA VAL A 179 -4.21 4.80 7.78
C VAL A 179 -2.83 5.45 7.86
N THR A 180 -1.76 4.70 7.61
CA THR A 180 -0.38 5.21 7.65
C THR A 180 -0.12 6.25 6.57
N ALA A 181 -0.66 6.04 5.36
CA ALA A 181 -0.58 7.01 4.28
C ALA A 181 -1.38 8.28 4.61
N SER A 182 -2.62 8.13 5.07
CA SER A 182 -3.43 9.27 5.50
C SER A 182 -2.76 10.05 6.65
N PHE A 183 -2.12 9.38 7.58
CA PHE A 183 -1.41 10.04 8.68
C PHE A 183 -0.26 10.92 8.14
N LEU A 184 0.57 10.40 7.25
CA LEU A 184 1.65 11.16 6.63
C LEU A 184 1.12 12.40 5.90
N VAL A 185 0.16 12.21 5.00
CA VAL A 185 -0.27 13.30 4.09
C VAL A 185 -1.29 14.25 4.71
N LYS A 186 -2.00 13.86 5.76
CA LYS A 186 -3.08 14.67 6.37
C LYS A 186 -2.73 15.17 7.78
N ASN A 187 -2.08 14.35 8.59
CA ASN A 187 -1.73 14.77 9.94
C ASN A 187 -0.35 15.41 10.01
N LEU A 188 0.59 14.96 9.16
CA LEU A 188 1.93 15.58 9.06
C LEU A 188 2.04 16.58 7.91
N LEU A 189 1.06 16.67 7.01
CA LEU A 189 1.05 17.53 5.81
C LEU A 189 2.27 17.31 4.90
N VAL A 190 2.83 16.11 4.87
CA VAL A 190 3.98 15.76 4.04
C VAL A 190 3.50 15.33 2.65
N ASP A 191 4.23 15.74 1.61
CA ASP A 191 3.93 15.37 0.23
C ASP A 191 3.89 13.83 0.08
N TRP A 192 2.87 13.35 -0.59
CA TRP A 192 2.63 11.91 -0.79
C TRP A 192 3.80 11.19 -1.49
N ARG A 193 4.59 11.90 -2.32
CA ARG A 193 5.77 11.34 -3.00
C ARG A 193 6.84 10.87 -2.04
N VAL A 194 6.94 11.48 -0.87
CA VAL A 194 7.86 11.05 0.20
C VAL A 194 7.46 9.66 0.72
N GLY A 195 6.17 9.47 0.97
CA GLY A 195 5.65 8.18 1.43
C GLY A 195 5.64 7.12 0.32
N GLU A 196 5.30 7.51 -0.92
CA GLU A 196 5.35 6.64 -2.10
C GLU A 196 6.75 6.05 -2.30
N LYS A 197 7.78 6.88 -2.24
CA LYS A 197 9.17 6.46 -2.36
C LYS A 197 9.59 5.53 -1.23
N TRP A 198 9.15 5.81 0.00
CA TRP A 198 9.42 4.92 1.13
C TRP A 198 8.77 3.55 0.96
N PHE A 199 7.51 3.51 0.50
CA PHE A 199 6.81 2.25 0.22
C PHE A 199 7.43 1.52 -0.97
N TRP A 200 7.89 2.24 -1.99
CA TRP A 200 8.63 1.64 -3.10
C TRP A 200 9.88 0.88 -2.64
N ASP A 201 10.62 1.45 -1.70
CA ASP A 201 11.85 0.85 -1.17
C ASP A 201 11.61 -0.30 -0.18
N THR A 202 10.47 -0.31 0.50
CA THR A 202 10.27 -1.20 1.66
C THR A 202 9.21 -2.29 1.45
N LEU A 203 8.28 -2.12 0.51
CA LEU A 203 7.25 -3.12 0.21
C LEU A 203 7.75 -4.14 -0.82
N VAL A 204 7.57 -5.43 -0.52
CA VAL A 204 7.85 -6.52 -1.48
C VAL A 204 6.87 -6.55 -2.65
N ASP A 205 5.71 -5.92 -2.51
CA ASP A 205 4.66 -5.84 -3.54
C ASP A 205 4.53 -4.46 -4.19
N ALA A 206 5.43 -3.52 -3.93
CA ALA A 206 5.40 -2.22 -4.58
C ALA A 206 5.45 -2.36 -6.10
N ASP A 207 4.50 -1.79 -6.81
CA ASP A 207 4.49 -1.74 -8.27
C ASP A 207 4.29 -0.32 -8.80
N ALA A 208 4.71 -0.09 -10.03
CA ALA A 208 4.72 1.24 -10.66
C ALA A 208 3.31 1.85 -10.84
N ALA A 209 2.27 1.04 -10.80
CA ALA A 209 0.89 1.48 -10.93
C ALA A 209 0.20 1.62 -9.58
N SER A 210 0.12 0.52 -8.82
CA SER A 210 -0.67 0.47 -7.58
C SER A 210 -0.11 1.37 -6.48
N ASN A 211 1.23 1.47 -6.36
CA ASN A 211 1.85 2.29 -5.32
C ASN A 211 1.50 3.78 -5.49
N PRO A 212 1.87 4.46 -6.57
CA PRO A 212 1.53 5.87 -6.75
C PRO A 212 0.02 6.12 -6.88
N PHE A 213 -0.74 5.19 -7.46
CA PHE A 213 -2.19 5.29 -7.55
C PHE A 213 -2.84 5.41 -6.16
N ASN A 214 -2.48 4.52 -5.24
CA ASN A 214 -3.03 4.50 -3.90
C ASN A 214 -2.50 5.66 -3.02
N TRP A 215 -1.25 6.08 -3.21
CA TRP A 215 -0.73 7.26 -2.53
C TRP A 215 -1.46 8.54 -2.95
N GLN A 216 -1.74 8.72 -4.23
CA GLN A 216 -2.53 9.84 -4.72
C GLN A 216 -3.99 9.78 -4.25
N TRP A 217 -4.57 8.56 -4.17
CA TRP A 217 -5.89 8.39 -3.57
C TRP A 217 -5.90 8.83 -2.10
N ALA A 218 -4.91 8.43 -1.30
CA ALA A 218 -4.76 8.86 0.08
C ALA A 218 -4.54 10.37 0.21
N ALA A 219 -3.76 10.97 -0.68
CA ALA A 219 -3.53 12.41 -0.74
C ALA A 219 -4.78 13.21 -1.11
N GLY A 220 -5.64 12.64 -1.96
CA GLY A 220 -6.83 13.30 -2.52
C GLY A 220 -6.63 13.83 -3.94
N SER A 221 -5.43 13.66 -4.52
CA SER A 221 -5.08 14.08 -5.87
C SER A 221 -5.31 13.01 -6.93
N GLY A 222 -5.63 11.79 -6.53
CA GLY A 222 -5.75 10.64 -7.41
C GLY A 222 -7.12 10.46 -8.05
N ALA A 223 -7.22 9.45 -8.91
CA ALA A 223 -8.47 8.94 -9.41
C ALA A 223 -9.34 8.40 -8.26
N ASP A 224 -10.66 8.55 -8.36
CA ASP A 224 -11.61 8.13 -7.31
C ASP A 224 -11.37 8.74 -5.90
N ALA A 225 -10.53 9.76 -5.80
CA ALA A 225 -10.27 10.47 -4.54
C ALA A 225 -11.37 11.50 -4.19
N ALA A 226 -12.20 11.90 -5.18
CA ALA A 226 -13.33 12.80 -5.02
C ALA A 226 -14.60 12.00 -4.64
N PRO A 227 -15.66 12.64 -4.08
CA PRO A 227 -15.71 14.07 -3.77
C PRO A 227 -15.15 14.44 -2.38
N TYR A 228 -14.67 13.48 -1.61
CA TYR A 228 -14.32 13.70 -0.21
C TYR A 228 -12.81 13.73 0.02
N PHE A 229 -12.35 14.75 0.73
CA PHE A 229 -11.00 14.80 1.31
C PHE A 229 -10.98 13.94 2.57
N ARG A 230 -10.77 12.64 2.39
CA ARG A 230 -10.83 11.65 3.46
C ARG A 230 -9.63 11.80 4.39
N ILE A 231 -9.89 12.01 5.67
CA ILE A 231 -8.87 12.01 6.74
C ILE A 231 -9.21 10.85 7.66
N PHE A 232 -8.39 9.82 7.67
CA PHE A 232 -8.58 8.68 8.56
C PHE A 232 -8.08 9.06 9.95
N ASN A 233 -8.97 9.11 10.94
CA ASN A 233 -8.54 9.24 12.33
C ASN A 233 -7.95 7.91 12.78
N PRO A 234 -6.63 7.80 13.05
CA PRO A 234 -5.98 6.51 13.30
C PRO A 234 -6.48 5.83 14.57
N LEU A 235 -6.89 6.60 15.60
CA LEU A 235 -7.43 6.06 16.85
C LEU A 235 -8.81 5.44 16.63
N LEU A 236 -9.67 6.09 15.83
CA LEU A 236 -10.97 5.52 15.47
C LEU A 236 -10.84 4.32 14.55
N GLN A 237 -9.86 4.31 13.64
CA GLN A 237 -9.56 3.16 12.79
C GLN A 237 -9.09 1.97 13.61
N GLN A 238 -8.19 2.19 14.57
CA GLN A 238 -7.76 1.16 15.51
C GLN A 238 -8.92 0.59 16.30
N LYS A 239 -9.75 1.47 16.92
CA LYS A 239 -10.94 1.03 17.69
C LYS A 239 -11.88 0.19 16.86
N ARG A 240 -11.98 0.44 15.54
CA ARG A 240 -12.89 -0.28 14.64
C ARG A 240 -12.31 -1.61 14.15
N PHE A 241 -11.04 -1.65 13.75
CA PHE A 241 -10.45 -2.76 13.01
C PHE A 241 -9.41 -3.58 13.80
N ASP A 242 -8.98 -3.07 14.95
CA ASP A 242 -8.12 -3.79 15.92
C ASP A 242 -8.61 -3.52 17.36
N PRO A 243 -9.91 -3.78 17.67
CA PRO A 243 -10.52 -3.39 18.95
C PRO A 243 -9.88 -4.07 20.16
N GLN A 244 -9.33 -5.27 20.00
CA GLN A 244 -8.62 -6.00 21.05
C GLN A 244 -7.12 -5.65 21.11
N GLY A 245 -6.62 -4.86 20.15
CA GLY A 245 -5.21 -4.50 20.08
C GLY A 245 -4.29 -5.67 19.71
N LEU A 246 -4.79 -6.71 19.06
CA LEU A 246 -4.00 -7.88 18.71
C LEU A 246 -2.91 -7.56 17.68
N TYR A 247 -3.27 -6.79 16.65
CA TYR A 247 -2.31 -6.34 15.65
C TYR A 247 -1.30 -5.35 16.24
N THR A 248 -1.80 -4.34 16.95
CA THR A 248 -0.93 -3.31 17.55
C THR A 248 0.00 -3.88 18.61
N SER A 249 -0.46 -4.78 19.46
CA SER A 249 0.39 -5.45 20.45
C SER A 249 1.46 -6.35 19.83
N ARG A 250 1.16 -6.94 18.67
CA ARG A 250 2.14 -7.79 17.96
C ARG A 250 3.29 -6.95 17.38
N TRP A 251 2.99 -5.84 16.77
CA TRP A 251 3.97 -5.09 15.98
C TRP A 251 4.54 -3.85 16.69
N ALA A 252 3.79 -3.29 17.64
CA ALA A 252 4.20 -2.11 18.42
C ALA A 252 3.86 -2.25 19.91
N PRO A 253 4.35 -3.30 20.60
CA PRO A 253 4.01 -3.56 22.01
C PRO A 253 4.47 -2.45 22.96
N ASP A 254 5.43 -1.66 22.55
CA ASP A 254 6.02 -0.54 23.29
C ASP A 254 5.56 0.84 22.77
N SER A 255 4.53 0.90 21.93
CA SER A 255 3.96 2.15 21.45
C SER A 255 3.14 2.82 22.56
N GLY A 256 3.85 3.48 23.45
CA GLY A 256 3.29 4.23 24.59
C GLY A 256 3.89 5.65 24.71
N ALA A 257 4.67 6.08 23.71
CA ALA A 257 5.18 7.43 23.63
C ALA A 257 4.06 8.45 23.39
N ASP A 258 4.27 9.70 23.82
CA ASP A 258 3.35 10.78 23.48
C ASP A 258 3.26 10.93 21.95
N PRO A 259 2.06 11.11 21.39
CA PRO A 259 1.89 11.34 19.96
C PRO A 259 2.68 12.55 19.47
N ILE A 260 3.37 12.41 18.34
CA ILE A 260 4.15 13.54 17.75
C ILE A 260 3.27 14.69 17.25
N VAL A 261 1.95 14.47 17.10
CA VAL A 261 0.96 15.48 16.74
C VAL A 261 -0.35 15.25 17.48
N ASP A 262 -1.09 16.30 17.81
CA ASP A 262 -2.49 16.20 18.22
C ASP A 262 -3.37 15.88 17.00
N ILE A 263 -4.16 14.79 17.08
CA ILE A 263 -4.98 14.30 15.96
C ILE A 263 -6.11 15.28 15.60
N ALA A 264 -6.68 15.97 16.57
CA ALA A 264 -7.78 16.91 16.31
C ALA A 264 -7.25 18.22 15.70
N GLU A 265 -6.13 18.70 16.19
CA GLU A 265 -5.47 19.90 15.68
C GLU A 265 -4.92 19.68 14.27
N SER A 266 -4.17 18.61 14.05
CA SER A 266 -3.62 18.26 12.73
C SER A 266 -4.70 18.01 11.69
N ARG A 267 -5.87 17.46 12.10
CA ARG A 267 -7.03 17.35 11.21
C ARG A 267 -7.56 18.73 10.80
N ARG A 268 -7.63 19.69 11.71
CA ARG A 268 -8.04 21.07 11.38
C ARG A 268 -7.06 21.69 10.40
N ALA A 269 -5.76 21.59 10.69
CA ALA A 269 -4.70 22.10 9.81
C ALA A 269 -4.81 21.53 8.38
N ALA A 270 -5.10 20.22 8.23
CA ALA A 270 -5.30 19.61 6.92
C ALA A 270 -6.52 20.19 6.16
N LEU A 271 -7.60 20.48 6.86
CA LEU A 271 -8.78 21.09 6.25
C LEU A 271 -8.53 22.55 5.85
N ASP A 272 -7.78 23.29 6.65
CA ASP A 272 -7.38 24.68 6.37
C ASP A 272 -6.44 24.72 5.14
N ALA A 273 -5.46 23.81 5.07
CA ALA A 273 -4.58 23.64 3.91
C ALA A 273 -5.36 23.34 2.62
N LEU A 274 -6.38 22.48 2.70
CA LEU A 274 -7.25 22.21 1.56
C LEU A 274 -8.01 23.46 1.10
N GLN A 275 -8.49 24.29 2.02
CA GLN A 275 -9.17 25.54 1.68
C GLN A 275 -8.21 26.57 1.06
N GLU A 276 -6.97 26.63 1.56
CA GLU A 276 -5.91 27.45 0.97
C GLU A 276 -5.62 27.05 -0.47
N MET A 277 -5.38 25.75 -0.72
CA MET A 277 -5.20 25.21 -2.06
C MET A 277 -6.36 25.60 -3.01
N LYS A 278 -7.62 25.42 -2.57
CA LYS A 278 -8.79 25.75 -3.38
C LYS A 278 -8.86 27.24 -3.73
N ARG A 279 -8.50 28.12 -2.80
CA ARG A 279 -8.45 29.58 -3.06
C ARG A 279 -7.36 29.92 -4.08
N ALA A 280 -6.18 29.30 -3.93
CA ALA A 280 -5.07 29.50 -4.86
C ALA A 280 -5.42 29.03 -6.29
N ALA A 281 -6.05 27.87 -6.42
CA ALA A 281 -6.51 27.35 -7.71
C ALA A 281 -7.55 28.27 -8.35
N ALA A 282 -8.55 28.72 -7.62
CA ALA A 282 -9.57 29.66 -8.13
C ALA A 282 -8.96 31.01 -8.58
N ALA A 283 -7.93 31.49 -7.89
CA ALA A 283 -7.23 32.72 -8.27
C ALA A 283 -6.44 32.54 -9.59
N GLN A 284 -5.80 31.38 -9.79
CA GLN A 284 -5.11 31.06 -11.06
C GLN A 284 -6.09 30.96 -12.25
N ASP A 285 -7.22 30.29 -12.07
CA ASP A 285 -8.25 30.18 -13.10
C ASP A 285 -8.82 31.54 -13.51
N ALA A 286 -9.06 32.42 -12.52
CA ALA A 286 -9.54 33.78 -12.79
C ALA A 286 -8.49 34.60 -13.56
N ALA A 287 -7.21 34.50 -13.21
CA ALA A 287 -6.12 35.18 -13.91
C ALA A 287 -5.95 34.68 -15.36
N SER A 288 -6.08 33.39 -15.58
CA SER A 288 -5.98 32.76 -16.91
C SER A 288 -7.16 33.10 -17.83
N SER A 289 -8.33 33.38 -17.25
CA SER A 289 -9.54 33.76 -18.02
C SER A 289 -9.57 35.24 -18.45
N THR A 290 -8.66 36.05 -17.91
CA THR A 290 -8.56 37.50 -18.16
C THR A 290 -7.42 37.86 -19.11
N ALA A 291 -6.57 36.91 -19.45
CA ALA A 291 -5.44 37.03 -20.40
C ALA A 291 -5.81 36.47 -21.78
#